data_cd393af6c364b436f497d55dba225f94
#
_entry.id   cd393af6c364b436f497d55dba225f94
#
_cell.length_a   1.000
_cell.length_b   1.000
_cell.length_c   1.000
_cell.angle_alpha   90.00
_cell.angle_beta   90.00
_cell.angle_gamma   90.00
#
_symmetry.space_group_name_H-M   'P 1'
#
loop_
_entity.id
_entity.type
_entity.pdbx_description
1 polymer ?
#
loop_
_entity_poly.entity_id
_entity_poly.type
_entity_poly.pdbx_seq_one_letter_code
_entity_poly.pdbx_strand_id
1 'polypeptide(L)'
;MRTDKSKKTATAWLLATALVVGLPQLASAETVLRIGMTAADIPRTLGQPDQGFEGNRFTGLTMYDGLTAWDLSSATKPSVMIPALATEWKVDDTDKKKWTFKLRPGVTFHDGSPFNADAVVWNVEKVLKQDAPQFDASQVGVTASRMPTLASAKKIDDMTVELTTKEPDSFLPINLTNLFMASPTKWQAFFDKAEGADAKAKSQAAWA
;
A
#
# COMPACT_ATOMS: atom_id res chain seq x y z
N MET A 1 38.01 -92.35 -16.89
CA MET A 1 36.60 -92.43 -17.24
C MET A 1 35.84 -91.63 -16.21
N ARG A 2 35.01 -90.73 -16.67
CA ARG A 2 34.14 -89.74 -15.99
C ARG A 2 34.74 -88.35 -15.81
N THR A 3 34.40 -87.52 -16.74
CA THR A 3 34.50 -86.10 -16.81
C THR A 3 33.44 -85.47 -15.88
N ASP A 4 33.86 -84.59 -15.02
CA ASP A 4 32.91 -83.73 -14.32
C ASP A 4 33.14 -82.27 -14.74
N LYS A 5 32.15 -81.73 -15.41
CA LYS A 5 32.12 -80.35 -15.88
C LYS A 5 31.51 -79.46 -14.80
N SER A 6 32.38 -78.87 -14.01
CA SER A 6 31.95 -77.80 -13.09
C SER A 6 31.62 -76.53 -13.88
N LYS A 7 30.37 -76.21 -13.92
CA LYS A 7 29.86 -74.98 -14.50
C LYS A 7 30.23 -73.82 -13.58
N LYS A 8 31.13 -72.98 -14.03
CA LYS A 8 31.38 -71.67 -13.40
C LYS A 8 30.29 -70.73 -13.80
N THR A 9 29.35 -70.48 -12.89
CA THR A 9 28.40 -69.39 -13.00
C THR A 9 29.10 -68.07 -12.65
N ALA A 10 29.41 -67.30 -13.67
CA ALA A 10 29.90 -65.93 -13.49
C ALA A 10 28.75 -65.04 -13.07
N THR A 11 28.72 -64.67 -11.81
CA THR A 11 27.80 -63.66 -11.30
C THR A 11 28.34 -62.30 -11.70
N ALA A 12 27.71 -61.72 -12.73
CA ALA A 12 28.01 -60.36 -13.15
C ALA A 12 27.41 -59.37 -12.11
N TRP A 13 28.25 -58.78 -11.35
CA TRP A 13 27.88 -57.66 -10.51
C TRP A 13 27.75 -56.42 -11.41
N LEU A 14 26.50 -56.04 -11.73
CA LEU A 14 26.19 -54.75 -12.31
C LEU A 14 26.35 -53.68 -11.23
N LEU A 15 27.47 -52.98 -11.23
CA LEU A 15 27.67 -51.73 -10.52
C LEU A 15 26.81 -50.65 -11.21
N ALA A 16 25.61 -50.46 -10.71
CA ALA A 16 24.80 -49.30 -11.06
C ALA A 16 25.43 -48.09 -10.40
N THR A 17 26.30 -47.38 -11.12
CA THR A 17 26.79 -46.07 -10.73
C THR A 17 25.62 -45.10 -10.89
N ALA A 18 24.93 -44.83 -9.81
CA ALA A 18 23.94 -43.75 -9.77
C ALA A 18 24.68 -42.41 -9.96
N LEU A 19 24.66 -41.91 -11.18
CA LEU A 19 25.09 -40.55 -11.49
C LEU A 19 24.06 -39.60 -10.86
N VAL A 20 24.31 -39.19 -9.63
CA VAL A 20 23.56 -38.10 -9.00
C VAL A 20 23.95 -36.84 -9.76
N VAL A 21 23.19 -36.55 -10.80
CA VAL A 21 23.20 -35.24 -11.44
C VAL A 21 22.67 -34.29 -10.40
N GLY A 22 23.57 -33.65 -9.67
CA GLY A 22 23.23 -32.51 -8.80
C GLY A 22 22.63 -31.43 -9.69
N LEU A 23 21.31 -31.36 -9.72
CA LEU A 23 20.64 -30.20 -10.26
C LEU A 23 21.20 -29.00 -9.50
N PRO A 24 21.70 -27.96 -10.20
CA PRO A 24 22.08 -26.74 -9.52
C PRO A 24 20.83 -26.27 -8.76
N GLN A 25 20.87 -26.37 -7.45
CA GLN A 25 19.91 -25.63 -6.64
C GLN A 25 20.11 -24.17 -7.03
N LEU A 26 19.15 -23.63 -7.75
CA LEU A 26 19.05 -22.19 -7.92
C LEU A 26 18.95 -21.64 -6.50
N ALA A 27 20.08 -21.24 -5.95
CA ALA A 27 20.11 -20.50 -4.72
C ALA A 27 19.25 -19.27 -5.00
N SER A 28 18.01 -19.26 -4.48
CA SER A 28 17.21 -18.06 -4.44
C SER A 28 17.98 -17.11 -3.53
N ALA A 29 18.80 -16.28 -4.15
CA ALA A 29 19.44 -15.20 -3.42
C ALA A 29 18.32 -14.30 -2.94
N GLU A 30 18.03 -14.32 -1.65
CA GLU A 30 17.12 -13.38 -1.03
C GLU A 30 17.68 -11.98 -1.30
N THR A 31 16.98 -11.22 -2.13
CA THR A 31 17.38 -9.85 -2.45
C THR A 31 17.00 -8.98 -1.27
N VAL A 32 17.97 -8.69 -0.42
CA VAL A 32 17.79 -7.82 0.75
C VAL A 32 18.20 -6.40 0.40
N LEU A 33 17.25 -5.50 0.39
CA LEU A 33 17.50 -4.06 0.34
C LEU A 33 17.62 -3.51 1.77
N ARG A 34 18.79 -2.97 2.13
CA ARG A 34 19.03 -2.31 3.40
C ARG A 34 18.96 -0.80 3.22
N ILE A 35 18.01 -0.16 3.91
CA ILE A 35 17.78 1.29 3.83
C ILE A 35 18.18 1.91 5.16
N GLY A 36 19.16 2.82 5.14
CA GLY A 36 19.49 3.65 6.30
C GLY A 36 18.60 4.90 6.30
N MET A 37 17.94 5.17 7.41
CA MET A 37 17.10 6.36 7.59
C MET A 37 17.23 6.90 9.01
N THR A 38 16.74 8.10 9.27
CA THR A 38 16.70 8.66 10.62
C THR A 38 15.70 7.90 11.49
N ALA A 39 15.96 7.86 12.79
CA ALA A 39 15.08 7.14 13.73
C ALA A 39 13.66 7.71 13.78
N ALA A 40 13.50 9.02 13.50
CA ALA A 40 12.19 9.67 13.41
C ALA A 40 11.37 9.24 12.19
N ASP A 41 12.04 8.71 11.16
CA ASP A 41 11.43 8.32 9.89
C ASP A 41 11.18 6.82 9.78
N ILE A 42 11.44 6.03 10.81
CA ILE A 42 11.18 4.59 10.82
C ILE A 42 9.66 4.37 10.76
N PRO A 43 9.14 3.70 9.71
CA PRO A 43 7.72 3.43 9.61
C PRO A 43 7.22 2.60 10.79
N ARG A 44 6.04 2.89 11.27
CA ARG A 44 5.37 2.02 12.24
C ARG A 44 4.95 0.72 11.56
N THR A 45 5.07 -0.39 12.26
CA THR A 45 4.73 -1.72 11.73
C THR A 45 3.23 -1.94 11.53
N LEU A 46 2.42 -0.95 11.83
CA LEU A 46 0.98 -1.09 12.06
C LEU A 46 0.12 -0.34 11.04
N GLY A 47 0.62 -0.18 9.84
CA GLY A 47 -0.20 0.21 8.71
C GLY A 47 -0.32 1.70 8.45
N GLN A 48 0.54 2.53 9.04
CA GLN A 48 0.60 3.95 8.73
C GLN A 48 1.94 4.34 8.10
N PRO A 49 1.94 4.83 6.86
CA PRO A 49 3.17 5.18 6.14
C PRO A 49 3.72 6.57 6.48
N ASP A 50 3.28 7.18 7.54
CA ASP A 50 3.35 8.62 7.76
C ASP A 50 4.29 9.05 8.89
N GLN A 51 5.21 8.21 9.29
CA GLN A 51 6.26 8.60 10.23
C GLN A 51 7.41 9.26 9.47
N GLY A 52 7.36 10.60 9.38
CA GLY A 52 8.34 11.39 8.68
C GLY A 52 8.34 11.24 7.15
N PHE A 53 9.29 11.91 6.50
CA PHE A 53 9.36 11.92 5.04
C PHE A 53 9.85 10.61 4.44
N GLU A 54 10.79 9.94 5.09
CA GLU A 54 11.36 8.70 4.58
C GLU A 54 10.41 7.52 4.81
N GLY A 55 9.69 7.48 5.93
CA GLY A 55 8.61 6.52 6.15
C GLY A 55 7.53 6.62 5.07
N ASN A 56 7.14 7.84 4.71
CA ASN A 56 6.19 8.09 3.63
C ASN A 56 6.72 7.58 2.28
N ARG A 57 8.00 7.78 1.96
CA ARG A 57 8.59 7.32 0.70
C ARG A 57 8.76 5.80 0.65
N PHE A 58 9.36 5.21 1.66
CA PHE A 58 9.74 3.80 1.62
C PHE A 58 8.58 2.85 1.98
N THR A 59 7.68 3.26 2.84
CA THR A 59 6.49 2.45 3.17
C THR A 59 5.28 2.92 2.37
N GLY A 60 5.02 4.23 2.34
CA GLY A 60 3.87 4.78 1.64
C GLY A 60 3.85 4.40 0.17
N LEU A 61 4.86 4.82 -0.60
CA LEU A 61 4.90 4.62 -2.05
C LEU A 61 5.07 3.16 -2.49
N THR A 62 5.51 2.27 -1.60
CA THR A 62 5.73 0.85 -1.95
C THR A 62 4.62 -0.08 -1.49
N MET A 63 3.86 0.28 -0.48
CA MET A 63 2.85 -0.60 0.15
C MET A 63 1.42 -0.06 0.05
N TYR A 64 1.26 1.22 -0.25
CA TYR A 64 -0.04 1.88 -0.30
C TYR A 64 -0.20 2.66 -1.60
N ASP A 65 -1.45 2.88 -1.98
CA ASP A 65 -1.81 3.69 -3.13
C ASP A 65 -2.55 4.96 -2.73
N GLY A 66 -2.27 6.05 -3.47
CA GLY A 66 -3.07 7.27 -3.47
C GLY A 66 -4.06 7.29 -4.63
N LEU A 67 -4.85 8.36 -4.73
CA LEU A 67 -5.71 8.55 -5.91
C LEU A 67 -4.90 8.76 -7.18
N THR A 68 -3.75 9.40 -7.06
CA THR A 68 -2.78 9.69 -8.12
C THR A 68 -1.41 9.17 -7.70
N ALA A 69 -0.51 8.96 -8.64
CA ALA A 69 0.85 8.51 -8.39
C ALA A 69 1.86 9.22 -9.29
N TRP A 70 3.13 9.11 -8.92
CA TRP A 70 4.24 9.53 -9.77
C TRP A 70 4.68 8.38 -10.67
N ASP A 71 4.93 8.66 -11.93
CA ASP A 71 5.63 7.71 -12.82
C ASP A 71 7.11 7.68 -12.44
N LEU A 72 7.51 6.62 -11.76
CA LEU A 72 8.90 6.37 -11.32
C LEU A 72 9.61 5.35 -12.22
N SER A 73 9.09 5.08 -13.41
CA SER A 73 9.63 4.07 -14.34
C SER A 73 10.99 4.47 -14.96
N SER A 74 11.36 5.74 -14.89
CA SER A 74 12.60 6.25 -15.46
C SER A 74 13.43 7.02 -14.45
N ALA A 75 14.70 6.63 -14.29
CA ALA A 75 15.66 7.38 -13.47
C ALA A 75 16.22 8.63 -14.16
N THR A 76 16.00 8.80 -15.47
CA THR A 76 16.63 9.85 -16.28
C THR A 76 15.66 10.90 -16.82
N LYS A 77 14.36 10.67 -16.66
CA LYS A 77 13.31 11.61 -17.07
C LYS A 77 12.64 12.22 -15.86
N PRO A 78 12.18 13.48 -15.94
CA PRO A 78 11.31 14.04 -14.91
C PRO A 78 10.09 13.17 -14.70
N SER A 79 9.73 12.89 -13.43
CA SER A 79 8.52 12.16 -13.10
C SER A 79 7.29 12.99 -13.49
N VAL A 80 6.30 12.33 -14.05
CA VAL A 80 4.98 12.88 -14.36
C VAL A 80 3.92 12.22 -13.49
N MET A 81 2.82 12.90 -13.28
CA MET A 81 1.69 12.35 -12.54
C MET A 81 0.89 11.40 -13.43
N ILE A 82 0.52 10.27 -12.88
CA ILE A 82 -0.27 9.23 -13.54
C ILE A 82 -1.48 8.83 -12.70
N PRO A 83 -2.51 8.24 -13.33
CA PRO A 83 -3.62 7.60 -12.63
C PRO A 83 -3.14 6.46 -11.72
N ALA A 84 -3.73 6.39 -10.49
CA ALA A 84 -3.53 5.28 -9.56
C ALA A 84 -4.88 4.69 -9.14
N LEU A 85 -5.36 4.95 -7.91
CA LEU A 85 -6.70 4.53 -7.50
C LEU A 85 -7.82 5.34 -8.16
N ALA A 86 -7.53 6.55 -8.66
CA ALA A 86 -8.39 7.24 -9.60
C ALA A 86 -7.91 7.00 -11.03
N THR A 87 -8.83 6.77 -11.96
CA THR A 87 -8.56 6.58 -13.40
C THR A 87 -8.55 7.91 -14.14
N GLU A 88 -9.33 8.87 -13.66
CA GLU A 88 -9.42 10.23 -14.22
C GLU A 88 -9.87 11.22 -13.15
N TRP A 89 -9.59 12.49 -13.38
CA TRP A 89 -10.07 13.59 -12.55
C TRP A 89 -10.31 14.84 -13.38
N LYS A 90 -11.24 15.65 -12.91
CA LYS A 90 -11.60 16.91 -13.53
C LYS A 90 -11.93 17.97 -12.49
N VAL A 91 -11.42 19.18 -12.68
CA VAL A 91 -11.90 20.35 -11.94
C VAL A 91 -13.20 20.84 -12.53
N ASP A 92 -14.13 21.27 -11.68
CA ASP A 92 -15.40 21.87 -12.12
C ASP A 92 -15.16 23.15 -12.93
N ASP A 93 -15.90 23.32 -14.01
CA ASP A 93 -15.71 24.46 -14.92
C ASP A 93 -16.15 25.78 -14.31
N THR A 94 -17.10 25.74 -13.38
CA THR A 94 -17.71 26.93 -12.74
C THR A 94 -17.17 27.18 -11.34
N ASP A 95 -16.88 26.12 -10.57
CA ASP A 95 -16.33 26.19 -9.22
C ASP A 95 -14.97 25.47 -9.15
N LYS A 96 -13.90 26.24 -9.41
CA LYS A 96 -12.53 25.71 -9.45
C LYS A 96 -12.03 25.12 -8.12
N LYS A 97 -12.83 25.15 -7.07
CA LYS A 97 -12.55 24.47 -5.79
C LYS A 97 -13.03 23.01 -5.77
N LYS A 98 -13.86 22.60 -6.73
CA LYS A 98 -14.42 21.25 -6.80
C LYS A 98 -13.69 20.40 -7.82
N TRP A 99 -13.30 19.23 -7.37
CA TRP A 99 -12.63 18.24 -8.18
C TRP A 99 -13.39 16.93 -8.12
N THR A 100 -13.73 16.36 -9.27
CA THR A 100 -14.35 15.05 -9.38
C THR A 100 -13.28 14.02 -9.76
N PHE A 101 -13.24 12.91 -9.03
CA PHE A 101 -12.36 11.78 -9.30
C PHE A 101 -13.19 10.53 -9.59
N LYS A 102 -12.89 9.84 -10.69
CA LYS A 102 -13.44 8.53 -11.04
C LYS A 102 -12.49 7.45 -10.49
N LEU A 103 -13.03 6.55 -9.69
CA LEU A 103 -12.25 5.52 -9.03
C LEU A 103 -12.04 4.30 -9.93
N ARG A 104 -10.95 3.59 -9.72
CA ARG A 104 -10.63 2.35 -10.43
C ARG A 104 -11.53 1.21 -9.92
N PRO A 105 -12.28 0.54 -10.79
CA PRO A 105 -13.15 -0.56 -10.38
C PRO A 105 -12.34 -1.82 -10.02
N GLY A 106 -12.93 -2.67 -9.19
CA GLY A 106 -12.36 -3.99 -8.85
C GLY A 106 -11.15 -3.96 -7.92
N VAL A 107 -10.80 -2.81 -7.34
CA VAL A 107 -9.73 -2.71 -6.34
C VAL A 107 -10.23 -3.18 -4.98
N THR A 108 -9.40 -3.94 -4.28
CA THR A 108 -9.61 -4.35 -2.89
C THR A 108 -8.43 -3.95 -2.03
N PHE A 109 -8.68 -3.68 -0.76
CA PHE A 109 -7.63 -3.54 0.24
C PHE A 109 -6.97 -4.89 0.55
N HIS A 110 -5.86 -4.90 1.25
CA HIS A 110 -5.13 -6.11 1.65
C HIS A 110 -5.96 -7.06 2.55
N ASP A 111 -6.99 -6.56 3.20
CA ASP A 111 -7.94 -7.36 3.98
C ASP A 111 -9.11 -7.94 3.17
N GLY A 112 -9.10 -7.72 1.84
CA GLY A 112 -10.14 -8.16 0.92
C GLY A 112 -11.37 -7.26 0.85
N SER A 113 -11.48 -6.21 1.67
CA SER A 113 -12.59 -5.26 1.60
C SER A 113 -12.51 -4.40 0.33
N PRO A 114 -13.65 -3.98 -0.24
CA PRO A 114 -13.66 -3.21 -1.49
C PRO A 114 -13.18 -1.78 -1.27
N PHE A 115 -12.42 -1.28 -2.25
CA PHE A 115 -12.12 0.15 -2.36
C PHE A 115 -13.24 0.86 -3.12
N ASN A 116 -13.78 1.93 -2.57
CA ASN A 116 -14.86 2.72 -3.14
C ASN A 116 -14.83 4.17 -2.65
N ALA A 117 -15.82 4.97 -3.05
CA ALA A 117 -15.91 6.38 -2.67
C ALA A 117 -16.07 6.58 -1.16
N ASP A 118 -16.75 5.68 -0.44
CA ASP A 118 -16.85 5.76 1.02
C ASP A 118 -15.49 5.62 1.69
N ALA A 119 -14.63 4.72 1.17
CA ALA A 119 -13.27 4.57 1.67
C ALA A 119 -12.42 5.83 1.43
N VAL A 120 -12.60 6.51 0.29
CA VAL A 120 -11.90 7.79 0.02
C VAL A 120 -12.36 8.87 1.00
N VAL A 121 -13.67 9.03 1.18
CA VAL A 121 -14.23 10.00 2.15
C VAL A 121 -13.67 9.73 3.55
N TRP A 122 -13.71 8.49 3.99
CA TRP A 122 -13.19 8.07 5.29
C TRP A 122 -11.70 8.43 5.48
N ASN A 123 -10.86 8.21 4.45
CA ASN A 123 -9.43 8.54 4.49
C ASN A 123 -9.16 10.05 4.48
N VAL A 124 -9.98 10.83 3.80
CA VAL A 124 -9.91 12.29 3.87
C VAL A 124 -10.30 12.79 5.27
N GLU A 125 -11.37 12.27 5.84
CA GLU A 125 -11.81 12.63 7.20
C GLU A 125 -10.76 12.24 8.25
N LYS A 126 -10.07 11.11 8.09
CA LYS A 126 -8.99 10.65 8.97
C LYS A 126 -7.91 11.71 9.19
N VAL A 127 -7.62 12.52 8.20
CA VAL A 127 -6.57 13.55 8.26
C VAL A 127 -7.08 14.96 8.47
N LEU A 128 -8.37 15.21 8.24
CA LEU A 128 -8.95 16.57 8.32
C LEU A 128 -9.90 16.77 9.48
N LYS A 129 -10.67 15.74 9.88
CA LYS A 129 -11.82 15.88 10.77
C LYS A 129 -11.47 15.45 12.19
N GLN A 130 -11.13 16.43 13.03
CA GLN A 130 -10.63 16.18 14.40
C GLN A 130 -11.60 15.43 15.33
N ASP A 131 -12.90 15.52 15.07
CA ASP A 131 -13.97 14.84 15.81
C ASP A 131 -14.31 13.44 15.26
N ALA A 132 -13.74 13.06 14.12
CA ALA A 132 -13.95 11.73 13.57
C ALA A 132 -13.19 10.65 14.41
N PRO A 133 -13.81 9.50 14.67
CA PRO A 133 -13.17 8.42 15.47
C PRO A 133 -11.83 7.99 14.90
N GLN A 134 -11.69 8.00 13.58
CA GLN A 134 -10.48 7.59 12.85
C GLN A 134 -9.43 8.72 12.73
N PHE A 135 -9.69 9.91 13.26
CA PHE A 135 -8.76 11.02 13.17
C PHE A 135 -7.40 10.65 13.81
N ASP A 136 -6.33 10.85 13.06
CA ASP A 136 -4.98 10.60 13.53
C ASP A 136 -4.15 11.89 13.46
N ALA A 137 -3.92 12.48 14.62
CA ALA A 137 -3.16 13.73 14.74
C ALA A 137 -1.72 13.62 14.24
N SER A 138 -1.13 12.42 14.25
CA SER A 138 0.22 12.21 13.74
C SER A 138 0.31 12.41 12.22
N GLN A 139 -0.78 12.14 11.51
CA GLN A 139 -0.85 12.30 10.05
C GLN A 139 -1.12 13.74 9.60
N VAL A 140 -1.61 14.59 10.49
CA VAL A 140 -1.84 16.01 10.16
C VAL A 140 -0.55 16.71 9.80
N GLY A 141 0.53 16.44 10.54
CA GLY A 141 1.84 17.05 10.29
C GLY A 141 2.51 16.62 8.98
N VAL A 142 2.25 15.40 8.52
CA VAL A 142 2.91 14.84 7.34
C VAL A 142 1.99 14.84 6.12
N THR A 143 0.77 14.34 6.25
CA THR A 143 -0.16 14.17 5.13
C THR A 143 -1.00 15.43 4.90
N ALA A 144 -1.73 15.91 5.92
CA ALA A 144 -2.61 17.06 5.76
C ALA A 144 -1.85 18.36 5.44
N SER A 145 -0.65 18.54 5.99
CA SER A 145 0.19 19.72 5.70
C SER A 145 0.60 19.84 4.23
N ARG A 146 0.61 18.74 3.48
CA ARG A 146 0.88 18.73 2.04
C ARG A 146 -0.34 19.05 1.20
N MET A 147 -1.52 19.07 1.82
CA MET A 147 -2.80 19.38 1.18
C MET A 147 -3.51 20.52 1.94
N PRO A 148 -2.87 21.68 2.11
CA PRO A 148 -3.38 22.75 3.01
C PRO A 148 -4.73 23.29 2.57
N THR A 149 -5.04 23.18 1.30
CA THR A 149 -6.28 23.65 0.69
C THR A 149 -7.41 22.65 0.76
N LEU A 150 -7.13 21.34 0.91
CA LEU A 150 -8.17 20.32 0.98
C LEU A 150 -9.11 20.58 2.16
N ALA A 151 -10.40 20.66 1.87
CA ALA A 151 -11.42 21.00 2.85
C ALA A 151 -12.34 19.82 3.17
N SER A 152 -12.75 19.06 2.16
CA SER A 152 -13.68 17.94 2.35
C SER A 152 -13.66 16.97 1.18
N ALA A 153 -14.25 15.80 1.41
CA ALA A 153 -14.61 14.82 0.41
C ALA A 153 -16.09 14.47 0.50
N LYS A 154 -16.71 14.20 -0.64
CA LYS A 154 -18.11 13.79 -0.74
C LYS A 154 -18.26 12.68 -1.76
N LYS A 155 -18.93 11.61 -1.36
CA LYS A 155 -19.36 10.56 -2.28
C LYS A 155 -20.42 11.10 -3.24
N ILE A 156 -20.23 10.91 -4.54
CA ILE A 156 -21.23 11.17 -5.58
C ILE A 156 -21.98 9.87 -5.92
N ASP A 157 -21.22 8.83 -6.18
CA ASP A 157 -21.67 7.45 -6.32
C ASP A 157 -20.59 6.50 -5.80
N ASP A 158 -20.76 5.18 -5.93
CA ASP A 158 -19.81 4.21 -5.37
C ASP A 158 -18.41 4.32 -5.96
N MET A 159 -18.29 4.81 -7.19
CA MET A 159 -17.02 4.92 -7.90
C MET A 159 -16.66 6.36 -8.28
N THR A 160 -17.35 7.35 -7.69
CA THR A 160 -17.08 8.77 -7.95
C THR A 160 -17.06 9.54 -6.65
N VAL A 161 -16.01 10.31 -6.44
CA VAL A 161 -15.86 11.19 -5.27
C VAL A 161 -15.59 12.62 -5.73
N GLU A 162 -16.20 13.58 -5.04
CA GLU A 162 -15.90 15.01 -5.14
C GLU A 162 -14.98 15.41 -3.99
N LEU A 163 -13.86 16.02 -4.30
CA LEU A 163 -13.00 16.70 -3.33
C LEU A 163 -13.17 18.20 -3.45
N THR A 164 -13.35 18.87 -2.34
CA THR A 164 -13.49 20.33 -2.30
C THR A 164 -12.31 20.96 -1.60
N THR A 165 -11.78 22.03 -2.18
CA THR A 165 -10.70 22.82 -1.62
C THR A 165 -11.24 24.17 -1.07
N LYS A 166 -10.54 24.78 -0.13
CA LYS A 166 -10.87 26.09 0.47
C LYS A 166 -10.80 27.20 -0.56
N GLU A 167 -9.89 27.07 -1.51
CA GLU A 167 -9.61 27.99 -2.61
C GLU A 167 -9.25 27.20 -3.87
N PRO A 168 -9.30 27.77 -5.08
CA PRO A 168 -8.87 27.09 -6.29
C PRO A 168 -7.43 26.58 -6.15
N ASP A 169 -7.22 25.27 -6.37
CA ASP A 169 -5.93 24.61 -6.22
C ASP A 169 -5.66 23.66 -7.39
N SER A 170 -4.83 24.08 -8.33
CA SER A 170 -4.40 23.26 -9.46
C SER A 170 -3.38 22.17 -9.07
N PHE A 171 -2.80 22.26 -7.88
CA PHE A 171 -1.84 21.28 -7.37
C PHE A 171 -2.52 20.12 -6.59
N LEU A 172 -3.82 20.21 -6.33
CA LEU A 172 -4.51 19.16 -5.58
C LEU A 172 -4.22 17.75 -6.08
N PRO A 173 -4.32 17.43 -7.39
CA PRO A 173 -4.02 16.08 -7.86
C PRO A 173 -2.58 15.63 -7.58
N ILE A 174 -1.61 16.55 -7.63
CA ILE A 174 -0.20 16.28 -7.28
C ILE A 174 -0.08 15.97 -5.79
N ASN A 175 -0.71 16.77 -4.95
CA ASN A 175 -0.65 16.63 -3.50
C ASN A 175 -1.29 15.33 -3.01
N LEU A 176 -2.32 14.83 -3.73
CA LEU A 176 -3.02 13.57 -3.41
C LEU A 176 -2.15 12.32 -3.56
N THR A 177 -0.98 12.41 -4.19
CA THR A 177 0.03 11.33 -4.17
C THR A 177 0.54 11.03 -2.75
N ASN A 178 0.29 11.90 -1.78
CA ASN A 178 0.67 11.75 -0.38
C ASN A 178 -0.50 11.30 0.52
N LEU A 179 -1.71 11.19 0.00
CA LEU A 179 -2.86 10.67 0.72
C LEU A 179 -3.03 9.19 0.42
N PHE A 180 -2.38 8.36 1.21
CA PHE A 180 -2.48 6.92 1.08
C PHE A 180 -3.77 6.38 1.68
N MET A 181 -4.38 5.40 0.99
CA MET A 181 -5.64 4.82 1.37
C MET A 181 -5.44 3.64 2.32
N ALA A 182 -6.02 3.74 3.51
CA ALA A 182 -6.11 2.66 4.49
C ALA A 182 -7.52 2.04 4.46
N SER A 183 -7.64 0.76 4.83
CA SER A 183 -8.93 0.08 4.90
C SER A 183 -9.77 0.56 6.08
N PRO A 184 -10.95 1.15 5.84
CA PRO A 184 -11.89 1.48 6.91
C PRO A 184 -12.36 0.22 7.67
N THR A 185 -12.57 -0.88 6.95
CA THR A 185 -13.03 -2.16 7.53
C THR A 185 -12.01 -2.72 8.50
N LYS A 186 -10.74 -2.71 8.11
CA LYS A 186 -9.65 -3.18 8.98
C LYS A 186 -9.53 -2.31 10.22
N TRP A 187 -9.56 -0.99 10.04
CA TRP A 187 -9.53 -0.06 11.15
C TRP A 187 -10.69 -0.29 12.12
N GLN A 188 -11.93 -0.40 11.61
CA GLN A 188 -13.13 -0.61 12.43
C GLN A 188 -13.01 -1.90 13.25
N ALA A 189 -12.51 -2.98 12.67
CA ALA A 189 -12.34 -4.25 13.36
C ALA A 189 -11.35 -4.17 14.54
N PHE A 190 -10.35 -3.31 14.46
CA PHE A 190 -9.44 -3.06 15.58
C PHE A 190 -10.03 -2.06 16.58
N PHE A 191 -10.66 -1.02 16.10
CA PHE A 191 -11.32 -0.04 16.94
C PHE A 191 -12.39 -0.67 17.84
N ASP A 192 -13.21 -1.58 17.31
CA ASP A 192 -14.25 -2.27 18.07
C ASP A 192 -13.68 -3.22 19.14
N LYS A 193 -12.49 -3.77 18.89
CA LYS A 193 -11.80 -4.65 19.83
C LYS A 193 -10.99 -3.91 20.89
N ALA A 194 -10.66 -2.64 20.65
CA ALA A 194 -9.83 -1.89 21.56
C ALA A 194 -10.59 -1.63 22.88
N GLU A 195 -9.99 -2.04 23.97
CA GLU A 195 -10.41 -1.68 25.33
C GLU A 195 -9.87 -0.30 25.65
N GLY A 196 -10.67 0.55 26.25
CA GLY A 196 -10.21 1.88 26.62
C GLY A 196 -11.34 2.88 26.85
N ALA A 197 -11.02 3.94 27.54
CA ALA A 197 -12.02 4.84 28.09
C ALA A 197 -12.64 5.79 27.08
N ASP A 198 -11.91 6.17 26.02
CA ASP A 198 -12.39 7.18 25.07
C ASP A 198 -12.08 6.84 23.61
N ALA A 199 -12.75 7.55 22.69
CA ALA A 199 -12.58 7.36 21.24
C ALA A 199 -11.16 7.62 20.77
N LYS A 200 -10.42 8.51 21.42
CA LYS A 200 -9.03 8.82 21.07
C LYS A 200 -8.10 7.64 21.42
N ALA A 201 -8.22 7.09 22.63
CA ALA A 201 -7.44 5.92 23.06
C ALA A 201 -7.77 4.71 22.18
N LYS A 202 -9.03 4.48 21.84
CA LYS A 202 -9.46 3.44 20.92
C LYS A 202 -8.92 3.62 19.50
N SER A 203 -8.94 4.85 18.98
CA SER A 203 -8.39 5.17 17.67
C SER A 203 -6.88 4.90 17.62
N GLN A 204 -6.15 5.34 18.65
CA GLN A 204 -4.71 5.07 18.74
C GLN A 204 -4.42 3.57 18.82
N ALA A 205 -5.18 2.82 19.62
CA ALA A 205 -5.05 1.36 19.71
C ALA A 205 -5.39 0.64 18.38
N ALA A 206 -6.33 1.16 17.61
CA ALA A 206 -6.68 0.61 16.30
C ALA A 206 -5.56 0.78 15.26
N TRP A 207 -4.68 1.77 15.46
CA TRP A 207 -3.52 2.03 14.62
C TRP A 207 -2.20 1.48 15.22
N ALA A 208 -2.24 1.11 16.45
CA ALA A 208 -1.11 0.47 17.14
C ALA A 208 -1.02 -1.02 16.84
#